data_03564f42471869232d208f5b3ccb74a9
#
_entry.id   03564f42471869232d208f5b3ccb74a9
#
_cell.length_a   1.000
_cell.length_b   1.000
_cell.length_c   1.000
_cell.angle_alpha   90.00
_cell.angle_beta   90.00
_cell.angle_gamma   90.00
#
_symmetry.space_group_name_H-M   'P 1'
#
loop_
_entity.id
_entity.type
_entity.pdbx_description
1 polymer ?
#
loop_
_entity_poly.entity_id
_entity_poly.type
_entity_poly.pdbx_seq_one_letter_code
_entity_poly.pdbx_strand_id
1 'polypeptide(L)'
;MKIIISGGGSGGHIFPAVAIANAVKARWSDVEILFVGAEGRMEMEKVPAAGYKIVGLPIAGLQRKLTPANIVKNLQLPFRILKSRQMVKAVIRDFAPDIVVGVGGFASEPTLKAAAAMGYKTLLQEQNSYAGLTNKILARKACKICVAYEGMDRFFPREKIVFTGNPVRADIEQMNVSTAEGREHFGLRPDGRVLLSVGGSLGARSINEMVLNHLHFFRENRIQILWQTGRWMYDEAVAAVERAQASEWVKVHQFISRMDMAYAAADIVVSRAGAIAISELCLVGKPVVLIPSPNVAEDHQTKNALALVDRGAAVMVKDADCNSQGLSTVKELFDSPERRQKMSVAISRMAVRHAADKIVDQIASFVVKPKAASTPKELSDLEKLDLIGKN
;
A
#
# COMPACT_ATOMS: atom_id res chain seq x y z
N MET A 1 11.66 10.73 20.93
CA MET A 1 12.11 10.26 19.61
C MET A 1 11.39 11.05 18.52
N LYS A 2 12.09 11.44 17.44
CA LYS A 2 11.51 12.25 16.35
C LYS A 2 11.74 11.60 15.00
N ILE A 3 10.69 11.45 14.22
CA ILE A 3 10.74 10.76 12.91
C ILE A 3 10.11 11.64 11.84
N ILE A 4 10.82 11.82 10.71
CA ILE A 4 10.22 12.36 9.49
C ILE A 4 9.83 11.21 8.57
N ILE A 5 8.58 11.22 8.07
CA ILE A 5 8.11 10.29 7.05
C ILE A 5 7.80 11.10 5.78
N SER A 6 8.45 10.74 4.66
CA SER A 6 8.29 11.48 3.40
C SER A 6 7.80 10.57 2.28
N GLY A 7 6.78 11.04 1.60
CA GLY A 7 6.17 10.37 0.47
C GLY A 7 4.89 11.03 0.04
N GLY A 8 4.31 10.56 -1.06
CA GLY A 8 3.05 11.09 -1.51
C GLY A 8 2.83 10.98 -3.01
N GLY A 9 1.87 11.76 -3.50
CA GLY A 9 1.46 11.78 -4.90
C GLY A 9 0.40 10.75 -5.27
N SER A 10 0.24 9.69 -4.50
CA SER A 10 -0.79 8.66 -4.69
C SER A 10 -1.10 7.92 -3.39
N GLY A 11 -2.29 7.31 -3.31
CA GLY A 11 -2.67 6.47 -2.17
C GLY A 11 -1.70 5.31 -1.91
N GLY A 12 -1.06 4.79 -2.96
CA GLY A 12 -0.05 3.73 -2.85
C GLY A 12 1.18 4.09 -2.01
N HIS A 13 1.49 5.38 -1.86
CA HIS A 13 2.55 5.87 -0.97
C HIS A 13 2.01 6.39 0.36
N ILE A 14 0.83 7.03 0.34
CA ILE A 14 0.27 7.69 1.53
C ILE A 14 -0.18 6.67 2.58
N PHE A 15 -0.93 5.65 2.18
CA PHE A 15 -1.45 4.66 3.12
C PHE A 15 -0.35 3.83 3.79
N PRO A 16 0.70 3.34 3.09
CA PRO A 16 1.85 2.74 3.74
C PRO A 16 2.56 3.66 4.72
N ALA A 17 2.72 4.95 4.36
CA ALA A 17 3.33 5.94 5.24
C ALA A 17 2.55 6.12 6.55
N VAL A 18 1.21 6.21 6.45
CA VAL A 18 0.32 6.31 7.62
C VAL A 18 0.36 5.00 8.43
N ALA A 19 0.36 3.83 7.79
CA ALA A 19 0.45 2.55 8.49
C ALA A 19 1.77 2.41 9.26
N ILE A 20 2.90 2.84 8.68
CA ILE A 20 4.19 2.89 9.38
C ILE A 20 4.12 3.86 10.57
N ALA A 21 3.55 5.05 10.38
CA ALA A 21 3.41 6.04 11.45
C ALA A 21 2.56 5.51 12.61
N ASN A 22 1.45 4.84 12.32
CA ASN A 22 0.59 4.21 13.33
C ASN A 22 1.33 3.13 14.12
N ALA A 23 2.08 2.26 13.44
CA ALA A 23 2.87 1.21 14.08
C ALA A 23 4.02 1.79 14.93
N VAL A 24 4.68 2.85 14.44
CA VAL A 24 5.68 3.61 15.22
C VAL A 24 5.05 4.18 16.50
N LYS A 25 3.87 4.83 16.37
CA LYS A 25 3.17 5.44 17.52
C LYS A 25 2.65 4.40 18.51
N ALA A 26 2.23 3.24 18.02
CA ALA A 26 1.82 2.13 18.88
C ALA A 26 2.98 1.57 19.71
N ARG A 27 4.21 1.57 19.16
CA ARG A 27 5.40 1.09 19.85
C ARG A 27 6.01 2.13 20.82
N TRP A 28 5.91 3.43 20.49
CA TRP A 28 6.46 4.54 21.29
C TRP A 28 5.43 5.66 21.40
N SER A 29 4.76 5.74 22.53
CA SER A 29 3.69 6.74 22.78
C SER A 29 4.18 8.18 22.63
N ASP A 30 5.44 8.47 23.04
CA ASP A 30 6.03 9.80 23.08
C ASP A 30 6.78 10.19 21.79
N VAL A 31 6.56 9.45 20.70
CA VAL A 31 7.18 9.77 19.42
C VAL A 31 6.54 10.99 18.76
N GLU A 32 7.37 11.90 18.30
CA GLU A 32 6.96 12.98 17.42
C GLU A 32 7.14 12.57 15.95
N ILE A 33 6.07 12.62 15.19
CA ILE A 33 6.08 12.27 13.75
C ILE A 33 5.69 13.50 12.94
N LEU A 34 6.54 13.83 11.96
CA LEU A 34 6.29 14.87 10.99
C LEU A 34 6.30 14.28 9.58
N PHE A 35 5.23 14.53 8.83
CA PHE A 35 5.21 14.17 7.41
C PHE A 35 5.76 15.28 6.54
N VAL A 36 6.37 14.89 5.41
CA VAL A 36 6.80 15.81 4.36
C VAL A 36 6.24 15.30 3.03
N GLY A 37 5.38 16.09 2.41
CA GLY A 37 4.66 15.75 1.16
C GLY A 37 4.79 16.85 0.12
N ALA A 38 4.02 16.75 -0.98
CA ALA A 38 3.95 17.77 -2.03
C ALA A 38 2.69 18.63 -1.87
N GLU A 39 2.84 19.94 -1.98
CA GLU A 39 1.71 20.88 -1.93
C GLU A 39 0.63 20.56 -2.97
N GLY A 40 -0.64 20.75 -2.59
CA GLY A 40 -1.79 20.55 -3.47
C GLY A 40 -2.02 19.09 -3.90
N ARG A 41 -1.47 18.13 -3.16
CA ARG A 41 -1.66 16.70 -3.40
C ARG A 41 -2.48 16.05 -2.29
N MET A 42 -2.91 14.81 -2.56
CA MET A 42 -3.78 14.02 -1.69
C MET A 42 -3.24 13.89 -0.26
N GLU A 43 -1.93 13.83 -0.10
CA GLU A 43 -1.28 13.74 1.22
C GLU A 43 -1.59 14.92 2.12
N MET A 44 -1.77 16.14 1.56
CA MET A 44 -2.10 17.34 2.34
C MET A 44 -3.48 17.28 3.00
N GLU A 45 -4.36 16.38 2.53
CA GLU A 45 -5.68 16.11 3.11
C GLU A 45 -5.67 14.84 3.97
N LYS A 46 -5.12 13.75 3.42
CA LYS A 46 -5.21 12.40 4.03
C LYS A 46 -4.33 12.23 5.26
N VAL A 47 -3.16 12.88 5.30
CA VAL A 47 -2.26 12.78 6.46
C VAL A 47 -2.81 13.52 7.67
N PRO A 48 -3.31 14.78 7.57
CA PRO A 48 -4.02 15.44 8.68
C PRO A 48 -5.27 14.69 9.13
N ALA A 49 -6.05 14.13 8.19
CA ALA A 49 -7.22 13.31 8.52
C ALA A 49 -6.85 12.04 9.32
N ALA A 50 -5.61 11.54 9.19
CA ALA A 50 -5.06 10.46 10.00
C ALA A 50 -4.43 10.93 11.33
N GLY A 51 -4.51 12.22 11.66
CA GLY A 51 -4.04 12.80 12.93
C GLY A 51 -2.56 13.17 12.95
N TYR A 52 -1.90 13.33 11.80
CA TYR A 52 -0.49 13.68 11.71
C TYR A 52 -0.25 15.07 11.13
N LYS A 53 0.80 15.75 11.61
CA LYS A 53 1.28 16.99 11.03
C LYS A 53 2.00 16.74 9.70
N ILE A 54 1.82 17.63 8.73
CA ILE A 54 2.49 17.54 7.43
C ILE A 54 3.00 18.91 6.98
N VAL A 55 4.18 18.92 6.37
CA VAL A 55 4.74 20.07 5.65
C VAL A 55 4.69 19.79 4.15
N GLY A 56 4.09 20.70 3.38
CA GLY A 56 4.06 20.65 1.93
C GLY A 56 5.31 21.26 1.30
N LEU A 57 5.89 20.58 0.32
CA LEU A 57 6.96 21.12 -0.51
C LEU A 57 6.39 21.59 -1.86
N PRO A 58 6.84 22.71 -2.42
CA PRO A 58 6.40 23.21 -3.72
C PRO A 58 6.99 22.40 -4.89
N ILE A 59 6.90 21.06 -4.81
CA ILE A 59 7.43 20.13 -5.79
C ILE A 59 6.29 19.46 -6.56
N ALA A 60 6.53 19.17 -7.82
CA ALA A 60 5.62 18.42 -8.67
C ALA A 60 6.39 17.38 -9.48
N GLY A 61 5.72 16.32 -9.87
CA GLY A 61 6.29 15.36 -10.82
C GLY A 61 6.41 15.94 -12.24
N LEU A 62 7.34 15.41 -13.01
CA LEU A 62 7.51 15.75 -14.42
C LEU A 62 6.21 15.47 -15.19
N GLN A 63 5.73 16.50 -15.92
CA GLN A 63 4.54 16.36 -16.76
C GLN A 63 4.90 15.67 -18.06
N ARG A 64 4.35 14.48 -18.31
CA ARG A 64 4.69 13.65 -19.49
C ARG A 64 4.05 14.13 -20.79
N LYS A 65 2.83 14.72 -20.72
CA LYS A 65 2.17 15.26 -21.91
C LYS A 65 2.80 16.59 -22.28
N LEU A 66 3.30 16.71 -23.50
CA LEU A 66 3.95 17.92 -24.04
C LEU A 66 2.91 18.93 -24.52
N THR A 67 2.12 19.48 -23.61
CA THR A 67 1.28 20.65 -23.88
C THR A 67 2.04 21.94 -23.53
N PRO A 68 1.73 23.10 -24.14
CA PRO A 68 2.40 24.37 -23.81
C PRO A 68 2.40 24.67 -22.31
N ALA A 69 1.27 24.45 -21.63
CA ALA A 69 1.15 24.63 -20.18
C ALA A 69 2.08 23.68 -19.40
N ASN A 70 2.26 22.45 -19.86
CA ASN A 70 3.13 21.46 -19.21
C ASN A 70 4.61 21.74 -19.48
N ILE A 71 4.96 22.27 -20.64
CA ILE A 71 6.32 22.71 -20.94
C ILE A 71 6.74 23.81 -19.96
N VAL A 72 5.90 24.84 -19.76
CA VAL A 72 6.16 25.90 -18.76
C VAL A 72 6.32 25.33 -17.35
N LYS A 73 5.44 24.38 -16.93
CA LYS A 73 5.57 23.71 -15.64
C LYS A 73 6.88 22.92 -15.51
N ASN A 74 7.30 22.26 -16.58
CA ASN A 74 8.55 21.49 -16.59
C ASN A 74 9.78 22.42 -16.56
N LEU A 75 9.75 23.57 -17.20
CA LEU A 75 10.81 24.59 -17.12
C LEU A 75 10.96 25.18 -15.72
N GLN A 76 9.88 25.25 -14.93
CA GLN A 76 9.92 25.70 -13.54
C GLN A 76 10.41 24.61 -12.57
N LEU A 77 10.49 23.36 -13.01
CA LEU A 77 10.82 22.22 -12.13
C LEU A 77 12.18 22.35 -11.44
N PRO A 78 13.29 22.79 -12.09
CA PRO A 78 14.58 22.99 -11.42
C PRO A 78 14.52 23.97 -10.25
N PHE A 79 13.82 25.10 -10.44
CA PHE A 79 13.63 26.11 -9.37
C PHE A 79 12.80 25.56 -8.22
N ARG A 80 11.75 24.82 -8.52
CA ARG A 80 10.90 24.14 -7.50
C ARG A 80 11.70 23.11 -6.71
N ILE A 81 12.55 22.33 -7.38
CA ILE A 81 13.43 21.35 -6.71
C ILE A 81 14.42 22.07 -5.79
N LEU A 82 15.04 23.16 -6.26
CA LEU A 82 15.99 23.92 -5.43
C LEU A 82 15.31 24.53 -4.20
N LYS A 83 14.15 25.19 -4.39
CA LYS A 83 13.34 25.73 -3.30
C LYS A 83 12.92 24.64 -2.31
N SER A 84 12.44 23.49 -2.80
CA SER A 84 12.06 22.36 -1.96
C SER A 84 13.23 21.82 -1.15
N ARG A 85 14.45 21.77 -1.73
CA ARG A 85 15.66 21.35 -1.02
C ARG A 85 16.07 22.34 0.08
N GLN A 86 15.90 23.64 -0.12
CA GLN A 86 16.17 24.64 0.92
C GLN A 86 15.14 24.55 2.05
N MET A 87 13.86 24.47 1.72
CA MET A 87 12.78 24.31 2.69
C MET A 87 12.96 23.06 3.54
N VAL A 88 13.21 21.91 2.91
CA VAL A 88 13.35 20.65 3.64
C VAL A 88 14.59 20.64 4.55
N LYS A 89 15.68 21.31 4.17
CA LYS A 89 16.84 21.47 5.07
C LYS A 89 16.50 22.27 6.32
N ALA A 90 15.68 23.33 6.18
CA ALA A 90 15.18 24.07 7.35
C ALA A 90 14.30 23.18 8.22
N VAL A 91 13.30 22.50 7.62
CA VAL A 91 12.42 21.56 8.34
C VAL A 91 13.22 20.48 9.10
N ILE A 92 14.21 19.86 8.45
CA ILE A 92 15.06 18.84 9.10
C ILE A 92 15.87 19.44 10.25
N ARG A 93 16.43 20.66 10.08
CA ARG A 93 17.21 21.33 11.14
C ARG A 93 16.34 21.66 12.34
N ASP A 94 15.16 22.22 12.10
CA ASP A 94 14.26 22.69 13.15
C ASP A 94 13.60 21.52 13.90
N PHE A 95 13.24 20.46 13.16
CA PHE A 95 12.64 19.27 13.74
C PHE A 95 13.67 18.34 14.39
N ALA A 96 14.90 18.30 13.87
CA ALA A 96 16.01 17.45 14.32
C ALA A 96 15.61 15.96 14.46
N PRO A 97 15.26 15.26 13.37
CA PRO A 97 14.79 13.88 13.43
C PRO A 97 15.91 12.91 13.82
N ASP A 98 15.55 11.83 14.50
CA ASP A 98 16.48 10.70 14.75
C ASP A 98 16.66 9.86 13.47
N ILE A 99 15.60 9.77 12.64
CA ILE A 99 15.60 9.05 11.36
C ILE A 99 14.61 9.67 10.37
N VAL A 100 14.88 9.53 9.08
CA VAL A 100 13.98 9.94 7.99
C VAL A 100 13.60 8.72 7.16
N VAL A 101 12.30 8.46 7.05
CA VAL A 101 11.72 7.33 6.30
C VAL A 101 11.14 7.83 4.99
N GLY A 102 11.53 7.22 3.88
CA GLY A 102 10.98 7.49 2.55
C GLY A 102 10.12 6.34 2.05
N VAL A 103 8.90 6.66 1.65
CA VAL A 103 7.96 5.67 1.10
C VAL A 103 7.74 5.82 -0.41
N GLY A 104 8.57 6.63 -1.08
CA GLY A 104 8.46 6.89 -2.51
C GLY A 104 7.62 8.13 -2.85
N GLY A 105 7.48 8.40 -4.15
CA GLY A 105 6.93 9.65 -4.63
C GLY A 105 7.95 10.78 -4.71
N PHE A 106 7.58 11.89 -5.38
CA PHE A 106 8.54 12.96 -5.67
C PHE A 106 8.95 13.80 -4.45
N ALA A 107 8.16 13.82 -3.38
CA ALA A 107 8.52 14.50 -2.13
C ALA A 107 9.63 13.77 -1.35
N SER A 108 9.74 12.45 -1.51
CA SER A 108 10.79 11.65 -0.84
C SER A 108 12.19 12.00 -1.35
N GLU A 109 12.34 12.34 -2.65
CA GLU A 109 13.67 12.60 -3.22
C GLU A 109 14.39 13.78 -2.53
N PRO A 110 13.85 15.00 -2.51
CA PRO A 110 14.53 16.12 -1.88
C PRO A 110 14.67 15.92 -0.38
N THR A 111 13.70 15.28 0.28
CA THR A 111 13.70 15.06 1.72
C THR A 111 14.82 14.12 2.15
N LEU A 112 14.92 12.93 1.54
CA LEU A 112 15.93 11.95 1.93
C LEU A 112 17.34 12.34 1.45
N LYS A 113 17.44 13.00 0.28
CA LYS A 113 18.74 13.56 -0.14
C LYS A 113 19.28 14.61 0.82
N ALA A 114 18.41 15.51 1.29
CA ALA A 114 18.80 16.52 2.27
C ALA A 114 19.17 15.87 3.59
N ALA A 115 18.36 14.95 4.11
CA ALA A 115 18.64 14.22 5.33
C ALA A 115 19.98 13.48 5.29
N ALA A 116 20.23 12.71 4.23
CA ALA A 116 21.49 11.99 4.05
C ALA A 116 22.70 12.93 3.92
N ALA A 117 22.54 14.08 3.26
CA ALA A 117 23.60 15.09 3.15
C ALA A 117 23.90 15.81 4.46
N MET A 118 22.93 15.87 5.38
CA MET A 118 23.06 16.42 6.73
C MET A 118 23.50 15.37 7.78
N GLY A 119 23.78 14.12 7.36
CA GLY A 119 24.25 13.05 8.24
C GLY A 119 23.15 12.26 8.96
N TYR A 120 21.87 12.53 8.68
CA TYR A 120 20.77 11.78 9.28
C TYR A 120 20.63 10.38 8.68
N LYS A 121 20.21 9.42 9.49
CA LYS A 121 19.89 8.07 9.04
C LYS A 121 18.65 8.10 8.15
N THR A 122 18.69 7.32 7.07
CA THR A 122 17.54 7.22 6.14
C THR A 122 17.17 5.78 5.90
N LEU A 123 15.86 5.50 5.85
CA LEU A 123 15.27 4.20 5.53
C LEU A 123 14.32 4.38 4.36
N LEU A 124 14.33 3.44 3.42
CA LEU A 124 13.37 3.40 2.31
C LEU A 124 12.38 2.25 2.49
N GLN A 125 11.15 2.45 2.02
CA GLN A 125 10.17 1.40 1.84
C GLN A 125 9.74 1.39 0.36
N GLU A 126 9.86 0.23 -0.31
CA GLU A 126 9.45 0.01 -1.69
C GLU A 126 8.26 -0.95 -1.72
N GLN A 127 7.15 -0.48 -2.29
CA GLN A 127 5.89 -1.21 -2.30
C GLN A 127 5.74 -2.16 -3.48
N ASN A 128 6.39 -1.87 -4.59
CA ASN A 128 6.14 -2.54 -5.87
C ASN A 128 7.19 -3.63 -6.16
N SER A 129 6.81 -4.58 -6.99
CA SER A 129 7.73 -5.62 -7.52
C SER A 129 8.76 -5.05 -8.49
N TYR A 130 8.57 -3.82 -8.95
CA TYR A 130 9.51 -3.06 -9.76
C TYR A 130 9.77 -1.71 -9.09
N ALA A 131 11.02 -1.48 -8.71
CA ALA A 131 11.39 -0.31 -7.91
C ALA A 131 11.14 1.00 -8.65
N GLY A 132 10.52 1.95 -7.94
CA GLY A 132 10.30 3.30 -8.43
C GLY A 132 11.62 4.07 -8.60
N LEU A 133 11.66 4.98 -9.57
CA LEU A 133 12.86 5.77 -9.89
C LEU A 133 13.41 6.52 -8.67
N THR A 134 12.53 7.11 -7.86
CA THR A 134 12.93 7.82 -6.64
C THR A 134 13.71 6.91 -5.68
N ASN A 135 13.20 5.72 -5.41
CA ASN A 135 13.84 4.78 -4.50
C ASN A 135 15.17 4.25 -5.08
N LYS A 136 15.26 4.01 -6.40
CA LYS A 136 16.53 3.65 -7.06
C LYS A 136 17.61 4.73 -6.86
N ILE A 137 17.25 6.00 -7.01
CA ILE A 137 18.18 7.12 -6.82
C ILE A 137 18.63 7.23 -5.36
N LEU A 138 17.72 7.01 -4.40
CA LEU A 138 17.99 7.15 -2.97
C LEU A 138 18.71 5.96 -2.35
N ALA A 139 18.62 4.77 -2.96
CA ALA A 139 19.11 3.49 -2.45
C ALA A 139 20.58 3.52 -2.01
N ARG A 140 21.44 4.22 -2.79
CA ARG A 140 22.88 4.29 -2.51
C ARG A 140 23.19 4.90 -1.14
N LYS A 141 22.40 5.89 -0.71
CA LYS A 141 22.62 6.62 0.56
C LYS A 141 21.73 6.13 1.70
N ALA A 142 20.69 5.37 1.40
CA ALA A 142 19.85 4.78 2.43
C ALA A 142 20.62 3.77 3.29
N CYS A 143 20.31 3.73 4.59
CA CYS A 143 20.89 2.76 5.52
C CYS A 143 20.27 1.38 5.34
N LYS A 144 18.94 1.31 5.16
CA LYS A 144 18.18 0.08 4.90
C LYS A 144 17.05 0.36 3.89
N ILE A 145 16.63 -0.69 3.20
CA ILE A 145 15.59 -0.66 2.19
C ILE A 145 14.63 -1.80 2.48
N CYS A 146 13.48 -1.47 3.05
CA CYS A 146 12.38 -2.41 3.29
C CYS A 146 11.63 -2.65 1.98
N VAL A 147 11.52 -3.90 1.57
CA VAL A 147 10.90 -4.27 0.29
C VAL A 147 9.73 -5.21 0.49
N ALA A 148 8.75 -5.13 -0.41
CA ALA A 148 7.56 -5.98 -0.37
C ALA A 148 7.68 -7.26 -1.20
N TYR A 149 8.64 -7.33 -2.09
CA TYR A 149 8.84 -8.47 -3.00
C TYR A 149 10.28 -8.98 -2.93
N GLU A 150 10.46 -10.26 -3.20
CA GLU A 150 11.76 -10.87 -3.38
C GLU A 150 12.40 -10.45 -4.73
N GLY A 151 13.71 -10.71 -4.91
CA GLY A 151 14.42 -10.40 -6.15
C GLY A 151 14.65 -8.90 -6.40
N MET A 152 14.59 -8.07 -5.34
CA MET A 152 14.81 -6.64 -5.43
C MET A 152 16.29 -6.25 -5.48
N ASP A 153 17.22 -7.20 -5.33
CA ASP A 153 18.66 -7.03 -5.50
C ASP A 153 19.07 -6.62 -6.93
N ARG A 154 18.21 -6.88 -7.91
CA ARG A 154 18.35 -6.33 -9.29
C ARG A 154 18.21 -4.79 -9.34
N PHE A 155 17.69 -4.14 -8.29
CA PHE A 155 17.47 -2.69 -8.22
C PHE A 155 18.25 -2.03 -7.09
N PHE A 156 18.53 -2.76 -6.02
CA PHE A 156 19.06 -2.22 -4.77
C PHE A 156 20.28 -3.02 -4.29
N PRO A 157 21.22 -2.40 -3.56
CA PRO A 157 22.32 -3.10 -2.91
C PRO A 157 21.80 -4.19 -1.97
N ARG A 158 22.19 -5.45 -2.19
CA ARG A 158 21.68 -6.64 -1.49
C ARG A 158 21.81 -6.53 0.03
N GLU A 159 22.92 -5.98 0.51
CA GLU A 159 23.24 -5.84 1.94
C GLU A 159 22.33 -4.83 2.68
N LYS A 160 21.59 -4.01 1.94
CA LYS A 160 20.66 -3.04 2.49
C LYS A 160 19.21 -3.51 2.46
N ILE A 161 18.91 -4.54 1.70
CA ILE A 161 17.55 -5.04 1.52
C ILE A 161 17.08 -5.79 2.76
N VAL A 162 15.86 -5.49 3.18
CA VAL A 162 15.12 -6.25 4.19
C VAL A 162 13.74 -6.57 3.64
N PHE A 163 13.40 -7.84 3.55
CA PHE A 163 12.08 -8.28 3.13
C PHE A 163 11.09 -8.12 4.29
N THR A 164 10.23 -7.11 4.20
CA THR A 164 9.25 -6.78 5.24
C THR A 164 7.81 -6.99 4.82
N GLY A 165 7.53 -7.00 3.52
CA GLY A 165 6.18 -6.86 3.00
C GLY A 165 5.73 -5.40 2.94
N ASN A 166 4.48 -5.20 2.51
CA ASN A 166 3.83 -3.89 2.54
C ASN A 166 3.00 -3.72 3.81
N PRO A 167 3.11 -2.59 4.49
CA PRO A 167 2.21 -2.28 5.59
C PRO A 167 0.80 -2.05 5.05
N VAL A 168 -0.13 -2.84 5.52
CA VAL A 168 -1.55 -2.76 5.21
C VAL A 168 -2.32 -2.22 6.40
N ARG A 169 -3.62 -1.98 6.22
CA ARG A 169 -4.49 -1.53 7.31
C ARG A 169 -4.68 -2.62 8.35
N ALA A 170 -4.76 -2.23 9.62
CA ALA A 170 -4.90 -3.15 10.73
C ALA A 170 -6.20 -3.97 10.68
N ASP A 171 -7.30 -3.38 10.18
CA ASP A 171 -8.60 -4.05 10.00
C ASP A 171 -8.54 -5.23 9.00
N ILE A 172 -7.64 -5.16 8.02
CA ILE A 172 -7.40 -6.25 7.07
C ILE A 172 -6.39 -7.27 7.64
N GLU A 173 -5.32 -6.79 8.28
CA GLU A 173 -4.30 -7.69 8.83
C GLU A 173 -4.83 -8.56 9.98
N GLN A 174 -5.74 -8.00 10.78
CA GLN A 174 -6.36 -8.64 11.94
C GLN A 174 -7.80 -9.09 11.64
N MET A 175 -8.15 -9.22 10.37
CA MET A 175 -9.51 -9.54 9.95
C MET A 175 -10.02 -10.81 10.64
N ASN A 176 -11.09 -10.66 11.42
CA ASN A 176 -11.80 -11.74 12.10
C ASN A 176 -13.31 -11.58 11.86
N VAL A 177 -13.68 -11.58 10.59
CA VAL A 177 -15.06 -11.41 10.12
C VAL A 177 -15.44 -12.63 9.32
N SER A 178 -16.58 -13.23 9.66
CA SER A 178 -17.13 -14.36 8.91
C SER A 178 -17.77 -13.93 7.59
N THR A 179 -17.91 -14.84 6.65
CA THR A 179 -18.62 -14.60 5.39
C THR A 179 -20.09 -14.21 5.63
N ALA A 180 -20.74 -14.80 6.65
CA ALA A 180 -22.12 -14.49 6.99
C ALA A 180 -22.27 -13.03 7.46
N GLU A 181 -21.43 -12.57 8.38
CA GLU A 181 -21.42 -11.19 8.87
C GLU A 181 -21.14 -10.18 7.73
N GLY A 182 -20.18 -10.50 6.86
CA GLY A 182 -19.89 -9.66 5.69
C GLY A 182 -21.07 -9.56 4.73
N ARG A 183 -21.76 -10.65 4.45
CA ARG A 183 -22.94 -10.68 3.56
C ARG A 183 -24.12 -9.93 4.17
N GLU A 184 -24.39 -10.15 5.45
CA GLU A 184 -25.46 -9.45 6.19
C GLU A 184 -25.22 -7.93 6.18
N HIS A 185 -23.98 -7.49 6.47
CA HIS A 185 -23.62 -6.08 6.48
C HIS A 185 -23.95 -5.34 5.18
N PHE A 186 -23.82 -6.01 4.03
CA PHE A 186 -24.13 -5.44 2.71
C PHE A 186 -25.51 -5.82 2.16
N GLY A 187 -26.36 -6.48 2.96
CA GLY A 187 -27.68 -6.92 2.51
C GLY A 187 -27.60 -7.88 1.32
N LEU A 188 -26.59 -8.76 1.32
CA LEU A 188 -26.42 -9.82 0.35
C LEU A 188 -27.14 -11.10 0.84
N ARG A 189 -27.55 -11.95 -0.08
CA ARG A 189 -28.12 -13.24 0.27
C ARG A 189 -27.06 -14.11 0.96
N PRO A 190 -27.42 -14.86 2.01
CA PRO A 190 -26.47 -15.70 2.73
C PRO A 190 -25.87 -16.78 1.82
N ASP A 191 -26.69 -17.30 0.90
CA ASP A 191 -26.30 -18.33 -0.05
C ASP A 191 -26.04 -17.72 -1.44
N GLY A 192 -25.08 -18.28 -2.15
CA GLY A 192 -24.81 -17.90 -3.53
C GLY A 192 -23.41 -17.36 -3.76
N ARG A 193 -23.22 -16.93 -4.99
CA ARG A 193 -21.94 -16.43 -5.53
C ARG A 193 -21.87 -14.93 -5.30
N VAL A 194 -20.78 -14.45 -4.68
CA VAL A 194 -20.58 -13.02 -4.44
C VAL A 194 -19.27 -12.55 -5.08
N LEU A 195 -19.39 -11.59 -5.99
CA LEU A 195 -18.28 -10.87 -6.61
C LEU A 195 -18.07 -9.53 -5.89
N LEU A 196 -16.85 -9.24 -5.49
CA LEU A 196 -16.44 -7.90 -5.08
C LEU A 196 -15.71 -7.23 -6.24
N SER A 197 -16.19 -6.07 -6.68
CA SER A 197 -15.54 -5.27 -7.73
C SER A 197 -15.05 -3.94 -7.20
N VAL A 198 -13.72 -3.72 -7.20
CA VAL A 198 -13.09 -2.51 -6.65
C VAL A 198 -12.04 -1.94 -7.60
N GLY A 199 -12.22 -0.70 -8.01
CA GLY A 199 -11.28 0.04 -8.84
C GLY A 199 -10.31 0.96 -8.09
N GLY A 200 -10.26 0.84 -6.74
CA GLY A 200 -9.60 1.79 -5.86
C GLY A 200 -10.51 2.93 -5.42
N SER A 201 -10.03 3.86 -4.58
CA SER A 201 -10.86 4.92 -3.96
C SER A 201 -11.52 5.89 -4.94
N LEU A 202 -10.93 6.09 -6.12
CA LEU A 202 -11.49 6.95 -7.16
C LEU A 202 -12.35 6.18 -8.18
N GLY A 203 -12.37 4.85 -8.09
CA GLY A 203 -12.92 3.97 -9.10
C GLY A 203 -11.97 3.70 -10.26
N ALA A 204 -12.34 2.79 -11.12
CA ALA A 204 -11.62 2.45 -12.35
C ALA A 204 -12.61 2.34 -13.51
N ARG A 205 -12.46 3.21 -14.51
CA ARG A 205 -13.42 3.35 -15.59
C ARG A 205 -13.70 2.02 -16.30
N SER A 206 -12.67 1.30 -16.74
CA SER A 206 -12.81 0.02 -17.45
C SER A 206 -13.52 -1.06 -16.62
N ILE A 207 -13.23 -1.14 -15.31
CA ILE A 207 -13.88 -2.06 -14.38
C ILE A 207 -15.36 -1.66 -14.21
N ASN A 208 -15.63 -0.36 -14.07
CA ASN A 208 -16.99 0.13 -13.93
C ASN A 208 -17.81 -0.09 -15.20
N GLU A 209 -17.25 0.21 -16.39
CA GLU A 209 -17.91 -0.03 -17.68
C GLU A 209 -18.17 -1.53 -17.91
N MET A 210 -17.26 -2.41 -17.50
CA MET A 210 -17.48 -3.86 -17.54
C MET A 210 -18.73 -4.27 -16.76
N VAL A 211 -18.94 -3.73 -15.56
CA VAL A 211 -20.13 -4.04 -14.76
C VAL A 211 -21.37 -3.37 -15.34
N LEU A 212 -21.26 -2.08 -15.67
CA LEU A 212 -22.37 -1.24 -16.17
C LEU A 212 -23.00 -1.79 -17.45
N ASN A 213 -22.17 -2.23 -18.39
CA ASN A 213 -22.61 -2.74 -19.69
C ASN A 213 -23.23 -4.15 -19.63
N HIS A 214 -23.12 -4.83 -18.49
CA HIS A 214 -23.51 -6.24 -18.37
C HIS A 214 -24.37 -6.52 -17.11
N LEU A 215 -25.23 -5.59 -16.70
CA LEU A 215 -26.04 -5.74 -15.47
C LEU A 215 -26.91 -7.01 -15.46
N HIS A 216 -27.41 -7.43 -16.61
CA HIS A 216 -28.22 -8.66 -16.73
C HIS A 216 -27.42 -9.94 -16.46
N PHE A 217 -26.11 -9.91 -16.73
CA PHE A 217 -25.19 -11.02 -16.46
C PHE A 217 -25.31 -11.54 -15.04
N PHE A 218 -25.41 -10.63 -14.05
CA PHE A 218 -25.43 -11.00 -12.64
C PHE A 218 -26.67 -11.80 -12.26
N ARG A 219 -27.85 -11.39 -12.76
CA ARG A 219 -29.08 -12.12 -12.56
C ARG A 219 -29.08 -13.47 -13.29
N GLU A 220 -28.68 -13.50 -14.55
CA GLU A 220 -28.65 -14.70 -15.37
C GLU A 220 -27.73 -15.79 -14.84
N ASN A 221 -26.59 -15.40 -14.27
CA ASN A 221 -25.63 -16.32 -13.69
C ASN A 221 -25.77 -16.52 -12.17
N ARG A 222 -26.79 -15.91 -11.55
CA ARG A 222 -27.07 -15.96 -10.10
C ARG A 222 -25.85 -15.50 -9.28
N ILE A 223 -25.19 -14.41 -9.72
CA ILE A 223 -24.05 -13.80 -9.05
C ILE A 223 -24.51 -12.49 -8.43
N GLN A 224 -24.29 -12.31 -7.14
CA GLN A 224 -24.42 -11.01 -6.48
C GLN A 224 -23.11 -10.24 -6.64
N ILE A 225 -23.20 -8.95 -6.82
CA ILE A 225 -22.01 -8.10 -6.90
C ILE A 225 -22.07 -6.98 -5.86
N LEU A 226 -20.99 -6.85 -5.09
CA LEU A 226 -20.68 -5.69 -4.30
C LEU A 226 -19.72 -4.81 -5.11
N TRP A 227 -20.19 -3.65 -5.54
CA TRP A 227 -19.51 -2.82 -6.53
C TRP A 227 -19.15 -1.44 -5.99
N GLN A 228 -17.84 -1.17 -5.82
CA GLN A 228 -17.33 0.15 -5.50
C GLN A 228 -16.98 0.90 -6.78
N THR A 229 -17.76 1.90 -7.13
CA THR A 229 -17.63 2.67 -8.37
C THR A 229 -16.63 3.81 -8.28
N GLY A 230 -16.37 4.35 -7.08
CA GLY A 230 -15.77 5.67 -6.90
C GLY A 230 -16.77 6.79 -7.22
N ARG A 231 -16.39 8.02 -6.90
CA ARG A 231 -17.33 9.18 -6.97
C ARG A 231 -17.80 9.54 -8.37
N TRP A 232 -16.98 9.27 -9.40
CA TRP A 232 -17.27 9.77 -10.76
C TRP A 232 -18.36 9.03 -11.51
N MET A 233 -18.57 7.76 -11.20
CA MET A 233 -19.56 6.92 -11.88
C MET A 233 -20.67 6.42 -10.93
N TYR A 234 -20.72 6.94 -9.71
CA TYR A 234 -21.67 6.44 -8.71
C TYR A 234 -23.12 6.70 -9.10
N ASP A 235 -23.47 7.94 -9.41
CA ASP A 235 -24.85 8.32 -9.75
C ASP A 235 -25.33 7.63 -11.03
N GLU A 236 -24.44 7.53 -12.04
CA GLU A 236 -24.72 6.80 -13.28
C GLU A 236 -24.97 5.32 -13.01
N ALA A 237 -24.14 4.69 -12.17
CA ALA A 237 -24.26 3.28 -11.82
C ALA A 237 -25.57 2.98 -11.07
N VAL A 238 -25.94 3.82 -10.09
CA VAL A 238 -27.21 3.69 -9.36
C VAL A 238 -28.38 3.77 -10.30
N ALA A 239 -28.45 4.83 -11.13
CA ALA A 239 -29.55 5.01 -12.09
C ALA A 239 -29.64 3.86 -13.12
N ALA A 240 -28.50 3.30 -13.54
CA ALA A 240 -28.50 2.18 -14.48
C ALA A 240 -29.00 0.88 -13.82
N VAL A 241 -28.60 0.61 -12.57
CA VAL A 241 -29.06 -0.55 -11.80
C VAL A 241 -30.58 -0.49 -11.57
N GLU A 242 -31.11 0.70 -11.25
CA GLU A 242 -32.55 0.91 -11.09
C GLU A 242 -33.30 0.66 -12.39
N ARG A 243 -32.84 1.27 -13.50
CA ARG A 243 -33.47 1.06 -14.84
C ARG A 243 -33.44 -0.40 -15.28
N ALA A 244 -32.38 -1.12 -14.97
CA ALA A 244 -32.23 -2.54 -15.28
C ALA A 244 -32.98 -3.47 -14.29
N GLN A 245 -33.62 -2.91 -13.24
CA GLN A 245 -34.23 -3.66 -12.14
C GLN A 245 -33.30 -4.72 -11.56
N ALA A 246 -32.00 -4.35 -11.41
CA ALA A 246 -30.94 -5.24 -10.97
C ALA A 246 -30.54 -5.08 -9.50
N SER A 247 -31.25 -4.26 -8.72
CA SER A 247 -30.89 -3.90 -7.33
C SER A 247 -30.82 -5.09 -6.36
N GLU A 248 -31.48 -6.18 -6.69
CA GLU A 248 -31.40 -7.43 -5.94
C GLU A 248 -30.01 -8.09 -6.07
N TRP A 249 -29.39 -7.98 -7.24
CA TRP A 249 -28.13 -8.63 -7.59
C TRP A 249 -26.92 -7.71 -7.49
N VAL A 250 -27.12 -6.39 -7.63
CA VAL A 250 -26.06 -5.39 -7.74
C VAL A 250 -26.17 -4.39 -6.61
N LYS A 251 -25.21 -4.41 -5.68
CA LYS A 251 -25.10 -3.46 -4.58
C LYS A 251 -24.02 -2.43 -4.92
N VAL A 252 -24.47 -1.21 -5.23
CA VAL A 252 -23.59 -0.10 -5.65
C VAL A 252 -23.16 0.71 -4.45
N HIS A 253 -21.86 0.94 -4.33
CA HIS A 253 -21.25 1.81 -3.31
C HIS A 253 -20.31 2.82 -3.97
N GLN A 254 -20.40 4.08 -3.58
CA GLN A 254 -19.42 5.08 -3.97
C GLN A 254 -18.04 4.75 -3.40
N PHE A 255 -18.02 4.38 -2.12
CA PHE A 255 -16.84 4.00 -1.37
C PHE A 255 -17.21 2.99 -0.27
N ILE A 256 -16.40 1.96 -0.12
CA ILE A 256 -16.56 0.95 0.93
C ILE A 256 -15.52 1.22 2.01
N SER A 257 -15.95 1.67 3.18
CA SER A 257 -15.09 1.92 4.34
C SER A 257 -14.71 0.62 5.06
N ARG A 258 -15.66 -0.32 5.19
CA ARG A 258 -15.49 -1.62 5.82
C ARG A 258 -15.06 -2.66 4.79
N MET A 259 -13.81 -2.53 4.30
CA MET A 259 -13.26 -3.49 3.34
C MET A 259 -13.06 -4.87 3.94
N ASP A 260 -12.84 -5.00 5.22
CA ASP A 260 -12.84 -6.26 5.96
C ASP A 260 -14.15 -7.05 5.74
N MET A 261 -15.31 -6.38 5.92
CA MET A 261 -16.62 -6.96 5.64
C MET A 261 -16.78 -7.30 4.15
N ALA A 262 -16.33 -6.42 3.25
CA ALA A 262 -16.45 -6.65 1.81
C ALA A 262 -15.60 -7.85 1.34
N TYR A 263 -14.38 -7.96 1.83
CA TYR A 263 -13.55 -9.14 1.55
C TYR A 263 -14.12 -10.41 2.16
N ALA A 264 -14.67 -10.36 3.38
CA ALA A 264 -15.33 -11.51 4.00
C ALA A 264 -16.52 -12.00 3.17
N ALA A 265 -17.38 -11.08 2.70
CA ALA A 265 -18.57 -11.39 1.90
C ALA A 265 -18.25 -12.04 0.56
N ALA A 266 -17.12 -11.70 -0.05
CA ALA A 266 -16.76 -12.06 -1.42
C ALA A 266 -16.26 -13.50 -1.57
N ASP A 267 -16.58 -14.14 -2.70
CA ASP A 267 -15.99 -15.41 -3.15
C ASP A 267 -14.87 -15.16 -4.16
N ILE A 268 -15.01 -14.12 -4.99
CA ILE A 268 -14.03 -13.69 -5.98
C ILE A 268 -13.91 -12.16 -5.93
N VAL A 269 -12.71 -11.65 -6.17
CA VAL A 269 -12.46 -10.21 -6.23
C VAL A 269 -11.98 -9.81 -7.60
N VAL A 270 -12.55 -8.75 -8.17
CA VAL A 270 -12.00 -8.02 -9.32
C VAL A 270 -11.37 -6.72 -8.80
N SER A 271 -10.09 -6.51 -9.09
CA SER A 271 -9.36 -5.35 -8.54
C SER A 271 -8.30 -4.81 -9.50
N ARG A 272 -7.93 -3.55 -9.29
CA ARG A 272 -6.66 -3.01 -9.80
C ARG A 272 -5.47 -3.69 -9.12
N ALA A 273 -4.34 -3.78 -9.83
CA ALA A 273 -3.11 -4.39 -9.31
C ALA A 273 -2.19 -3.39 -8.58
N GLY A 274 -2.78 -2.52 -7.75
CA GLY A 274 -2.01 -1.64 -6.87
C GLY A 274 -1.28 -2.44 -5.78
N ALA A 275 -0.06 -2.03 -5.43
CA ALA A 275 0.78 -2.78 -4.51
C ALA A 275 0.13 -3.09 -3.16
N ILE A 276 -0.57 -2.11 -2.56
CA ILE A 276 -1.25 -2.30 -1.28
C ILE A 276 -2.49 -3.19 -1.44
N ALA A 277 -3.28 -2.99 -2.50
CA ALA A 277 -4.43 -3.85 -2.78
C ALA A 277 -4.01 -5.33 -2.95
N ILE A 278 -2.91 -5.58 -3.66
CA ILE A 278 -2.35 -6.94 -3.79
C ILE A 278 -1.93 -7.50 -2.42
N SER A 279 -1.29 -6.69 -1.58
CA SER A 279 -0.87 -7.15 -0.25
C SER A 279 -2.07 -7.46 0.65
N GLU A 280 -3.15 -6.67 0.58
CA GLU A 280 -4.43 -6.98 1.24
C GLU A 280 -5.03 -8.28 0.69
N LEU A 281 -5.09 -8.43 -0.63
CA LEU A 281 -5.62 -9.64 -1.28
C LEU A 281 -4.85 -10.91 -0.91
N CYS A 282 -3.53 -10.83 -0.77
CA CYS A 282 -2.72 -11.94 -0.27
C CYS A 282 -3.09 -12.33 1.17
N LEU A 283 -3.31 -11.35 2.05
CA LEU A 283 -3.71 -11.59 3.45
C LEU A 283 -5.11 -12.21 3.54
N VAL A 284 -6.03 -11.74 2.69
CA VAL A 284 -7.42 -12.22 2.65
C VAL A 284 -7.54 -13.60 2.00
N GLY A 285 -6.65 -13.94 1.07
CA GLY A 285 -6.60 -15.26 0.45
C GLY A 285 -7.74 -15.57 -0.52
N LYS A 286 -8.43 -14.54 -1.07
CA LYS A 286 -9.53 -14.76 -2.01
C LYS A 286 -9.04 -14.89 -3.46
N PRO A 287 -9.67 -15.72 -4.28
CA PRO A 287 -9.44 -15.75 -5.72
C PRO A 287 -9.62 -14.36 -6.35
N VAL A 288 -8.72 -13.96 -7.24
CA VAL A 288 -8.72 -12.61 -7.78
C VAL A 288 -8.48 -12.54 -9.27
N VAL A 289 -9.23 -11.65 -9.94
CA VAL A 289 -8.99 -11.20 -11.30
C VAL A 289 -8.40 -9.79 -11.21
N LEU A 290 -7.15 -9.65 -11.62
CA LEU A 290 -6.43 -8.38 -11.60
C LEU A 290 -6.55 -7.69 -12.96
N ILE A 291 -6.92 -6.41 -12.91
CA ILE A 291 -7.01 -5.53 -14.07
C ILE A 291 -6.04 -4.37 -13.88
N PRO A 292 -4.78 -4.52 -14.34
CA PRO A 292 -3.75 -3.49 -14.15
C PRO A 292 -4.15 -2.18 -14.84
N SER A 293 -3.91 -1.05 -14.17
CA SER A 293 -4.11 0.26 -14.78
C SER A 293 -2.99 0.59 -15.76
N PRO A 294 -3.28 0.98 -17.00
CA PRO A 294 -2.26 1.37 -17.97
C PRO A 294 -1.68 2.78 -17.69
N ASN A 295 -2.34 3.55 -16.81
CA ASN A 295 -2.00 4.95 -16.55
C ASN A 295 -1.08 5.15 -15.35
N VAL A 296 -0.22 4.18 -15.05
CA VAL A 296 0.73 4.23 -13.94
C VAL A 296 2.18 4.34 -14.41
N ALA A 297 3.05 4.83 -13.54
CA ALA A 297 4.46 4.97 -13.85
C ALA A 297 5.10 3.59 -14.08
N GLU A 298 5.97 3.46 -15.11
CA GLU A 298 6.80 2.27 -15.37
C GLU A 298 6.01 0.97 -15.48
N ASP A 299 4.70 1.05 -15.76
CA ASP A 299 3.79 -0.10 -15.87
C ASP A 299 3.86 -1.05 -14.64
N HIS A 300 4.01 -0.46 -13.45
CA HIS A 300 4.22 -1.24 -12.23
C HIS A 300 3.02 -2.11 -11.86
N GLN A 301 1.78 -1.74 -12.23
CA GLN A 301 0.61 -2.58 -11.93
C GLN A 301 0.61 -3.88 -12.74
N THR A 302 0.98 -3.86 -14.01
CA THR A 302 1.16 -5.10 -14.79
C THR A 302 2.23 -5.99 -14.18
N LYS A 303 3.38 -5.41 -13.78
CA LYS A 303 4.47 -6.15 -13.14
C LYS A 303 4.06 -6.75 -11.79
N ASN A 304 3.30 -6.00 -11.00
CA ASN A 304 2.74 -6.50 -9.75
C ASN A 304 1.74 -7.65 -9.98
N ALA A 305 0.87 -7.54 -10.99
CA ALA A 305 -0.07 -8.60 -11.34
C ALA A 305 0.65 -9.89 -11.80
N LEU A 306 1.64 -9.75 -12.67
CA LEU A 306 2.44 -10.88 -13.17
C LEU A 306 3.13 -11.62 -12.03
N ALA A 307 3.62 -10.93 -11.01
CA ALA A 307 4.22 -11.57 -9.85
C ALA A 307 3.28 -12.57 -9.12
N LEU A 308 1.96 -12.37 -9.22
CA LEU A 308 0.95 -13.28 -8.70
C LEU A 308 0.57 -14.34 -9.75
N VAL A 309 0.38 -13.91 -11.00
CA VAL A 309 -0.03 -14.80 -12.11
C VAL A 309 0.99 -15.92 -12.31
N ASP A 310 2.29 -15.60 -12.31
CA ASP A 310 3.38 -16.55 -12.46
C ASP A 310 3.43 -17.62 -11.36
N ARG A 311 2.74 -17.36 -10.24
CA ARG A 311 2.59 -18.30 -9.11
C ARG A 311 1.22 -18.97 -9.04
N GLY A 312 0.36 -18.77 -10.05
CA GLY A 312 -1.00 -19.28 -10.06
C GLY A 312 -1.91 -18.64 -9.00
N ALA A 313 -1.53 -17.49 -8.44
CA ALA A 313 -2.20 -16.80 -7.35
C ALA A 313 -3.26 -15.79 -7.84
N ALA A 314 -3.30 -15.48 -9.12
CA ALA A 314 -4.26 -14.58 -9.73
C ALA A 314 -4.49 -14.91 -11.21
N VAL A 315 -5.57 -14.38 -11.78
CA VAL A 315 -5.75 -14.23 -13.24
C VAL A 315 -5.61 -12.75 -13.56
N MET A 316 -5.00 -12.43 -14.69
CA MET A 316 -4.88 -11.05 -15.17
C MET A 316 -5.67 -10.88 -16.46
N VAL A 317 -6.45 -9.81 -16.54
CA VAL A 317 -7.11 -9.33 -17.76
C VAL A 317 -6.58 -7.93 -18.05
N LYS A 318 -6.17 -7.66 -19.29
CA LYS A 318 -5.71 -6.33 -19.68
C LYS A 318 -6.83 -5.30 -19.56
N ASP A 319 -6.50 -4.07 -19.23
CA ASP A 319 -7.48 -2.99 -19.10
C ASP A 319 -8.33 -2.79 -20.35
N ALA A 320 -7.70 -2.86 -21.53
CA ALA A 320 -8.39 -2.76 -22.82
C ALA A 320 -9.38 -3.91 -23.09
N ASP A 321 -9.11 -5.09 -22.54
CA ASP A 321 -9.93 -6.29 -22.74
C ASP A 321 -10.94 -6.50 -21.59
N CYS A 322 -10.96 -5.58 -20.60
CA CYS A 322 -11.78 -5.71 -19.40
C CYS A 322 -13.27 -5.91 -19.70
N ASN A 323 -13.80 -5.09 -20.61
CA ASN A 323 -15.22 -5.13 -20.98
C ASN A 323 -15.64 -6.43 -21.72
N SER A 324 -14.73 -7.01 -22.51
CA SER A 324 -15.03 -8.21 -23.32
C SER A 324 -14.69 -9.53 -22.60
N GLN A 325 -13.67 -9.53 -21.73
CA GLN A 325 -13.16 -10.77 -21.13
C GLN A 325 -13.32 -10.82 -19.60
N GLY A 326 -13.55 -9.69 -18.95
CA GLY A 326 -13.54 -9.62 -17.48
C GLY A 326 -14.60 -10.50 -16.84
N LEU A 327 -15.87 -10.40 -17.28
CA LEU A 327 -16.96 -11.19 -16.71
C LEU A 327 -16.95 -12.66 -17.14
N SER A 328 -16.51 -12.98 -18.36
CA SER A 328 -16.32 -14.38 -18.76
C SER A 328 -15.25 -15.06 -17.89
N THR A 329 -14.13 -14.37 -17.62
CA THR A 329 -13.08 -14.85 -16.70
C THR A 329 -13.62 -15.06 -15.27
N VAL A 330 -14.44 -14.14 -14.77
CA VAL A 330 -15.12 -14.27 -13.48
C VAL A 330 -16.05 -15.49 -13.47
N LYS A 331 -16.85 -15.68 -14.54
CA LYS A 331 -17.74 -16.83 -14.67
C LYS A 331 -16.97 -18.15 -14.66
N GLU A 332 -15.91 -18.26 -15.45
CA GLU A 332 -15.04 -19.44 -15.46
C GLU A 332 -14.52 -19.79 -14.08
N LEU A 333 -14.11 -18.79 -13.30
CA LEU A 333 -13.68 -19.01 -11.92
C LEU A 333 -14.82 -19.48 -11.02
N PHE A 334 -16.04 -18.92 -11.16
CA PHE A 334 -17.21 -19.39 -10.40
C PHE A 334 -17.60 -20.82 -10.78
N ASP A 335 -17.44 -21.21 -12.01
CA ASP A 335 -17.78 -22.56 -12.50
C ASP A 335 -16.69 -23.60 -12.21
N SER A 336 -15.50 -23.17 -11.72
CA SER A 336 -14.41 -24.07 -11.35
C SER A 336 -13.99 -23.93 -9.88
N PRO A 337 -14.66 -24.64 -8.93
CA PRO A 337 -14.33 -24.63 -7.52
C PRO A 337 -12.88 -25.04 -7.23
N GLU A 338 -12.37 -26.02 -7.99
CA GLU A 338 -10.99 -26.51 -7.82
C GLU A 338 -9.98 -25.40 -8.19
N ARG A 339 -10.20 -24.66 -9.29
CA ARG A 339 -9.31 -23.55 -9.69
C ARG A 339 -9.34 -22.44 -8.65
N ARG A 340 -10.53 -22.10 -8.11
CA ARG A 340 -10.62 -21.11 -7.01
C ARG A 340 -9.85 -21.56 -5.79
N GLN A 341 -9.98 -22.82 -5.38
CA GLN A 341 -9.27 -23.33 -4.21
C GLN A 341 -7.75 -23.31 -4.41
N LYS A 342 -7.25 -23.74 -5.58
CA LYS A 342 -5.81 -23.66 -5.91
C LYS A 342 -5.31 -22.23 -5.86
N MET A 343 -6.06 -21.29 -6.44
CA MET A 343 -5.70 -19.87 -6.44
C MET A 343 -5.71 -19.28 -5.01
N SER A 344 -6.72 -19.60 -4.20
CA SER A 344 -6.82 -19.17 -2.80
C SER A 344 -5.61 -19.65 -1.97
N VAL A 345 -5.20 -20.90 -2.13
CA VAL A 345 -4.01 -21.43 -1.47
C VAL A 345 -2.74 -20.72 -1.97
N ALA A 346 -2.62 -20.52 -3.28
CA ALA A 346 -1.45 -19.88 -3.87
C ALA A 346 -1.29 -18.43 -3.42
N ILE A 347 -2.36 -17.64 -3.45
CA ILE A 347 -2.32 -16.23 -3.03
C ILE A 347 -2.07 -16.09 -1.52
N SER A 348 -2.66 -16.94 -0.69
CA SER A 348 -2.44 -16.93 0.77
C SER A 348 -0.98 -17.21 1.15
N ARG A 349 -0.27 -18.05 0.38
CA ARG A 349 1.16 -18.31 0.59
C ARG A 349 2.05 -17.10 0.34
N MET A 350 1.56 -16.10 -0.38
CA MET A 350 2.26 -14.85 -0.64
C MET A 350 2.00 -13.78 0.41
N ALA A 351 1.16 -14.05 1.39
CA ALA A 351 0.83 -13.12 2.47
C ALA A 351 2.05 -12.84 3.36
N VAL A 352 2.33 -11.56 3.59
CA VAL A 352 3.37 -11.13 4.53
C VAL A 352 2.69 -10.39 5.67
N ARG A 353 2.61 -11.03 6.84
CA ARG A 353 2.01 -10.46 8.05
C ARG A 353 3.01 -9.61 8.82
N HIS A 354 2.49 -8.68 9.63
CA HIS A 354 3.27 -7.81 10.51
C HIS A 354 4.31 -6.97 9.75
N ALA A 355 3.95 -6.55 8.54
CA ALA A 355 4.86 -5.78 7.68
C ALA A 355 5.22 -4.42 8.31
N ALA A 356 4.25 -3.74 8.91
CA ALA A 356 4.48 -2.47 9.59
C ALA A 356 5.43 -2.65 10.79
N ASP A 357 5.25 -3.69 11.60
CA ASP A 357 6.10 -3.97 12.75
C ASP A 357 7.53 -4.31 12.34
N LYS A 358 7.70 -5.11 11.27
CA LYS A 358 9.03 -5.41 10.70
C LYS A 358 9.76 -4.14 10.23
N ILE A 359 9.04 -3.17 9.66
CA ILE A 359 9.61 -1.88 9.28
C ILE A 359 10.00 -1.08 10.53
N VAL A 360 9.14 -1.08 11.55
CA VAL A 360 9.41 -0.42 12.84
C VAL A 360 10.62 -1.04 13.54
N ASP A 361 10.84 -2.35 13.43
CA ASP A 361 12.06 -3.01 13.93
C ASP A 361 13.32 -2.48 13.23
N GLN A 362 13.24 -2.23 11.91
CA GLN A 362 14.38 -1.62 11.21
C GLN A 362 14.61 -0.17 11.66
N ILE A 363 13.54 0.60 11.90
CA ILE A 363 13.65 1.95 12.48
C ILE A 363 14.30 1.87 13.87
N ALA A 364 13.84 0.96 14.73
CA ALA A 364 14.36 0.76 16.09
C ALA A 364 15.87 0.50 16.10
N SER A 365 16.38 -0.27 15.15
CA SER A 365 17.80 -0.59 15.05
C SER A 365 18.73 0.63 14.87
N PHE A 366 18.17 1.77 14.46
CA PHE A 366 18.92 3.00 14.24
C PHE A 366 18.72 4.06 15.34
N VAL A 367 17.60 4.00 16.08
CA VAL A 367 17.22 5.04 17.05
C VAL A 367 17.33 4.59 18.49
N VAL A 368 17.18 3.29 18.76
CA VAL A 368 17.39 2.74 20.10
C VAL A 368 18.87 2.44 20.27
N LYS A 369 19.55 3.18 21.15
CA LYS A 369 20.92 2.79 21.57
C LYS A 369 20.84 1.38 22.15
N PRO A 370 21.70 0.44 21.71
CA PRO A 370 21.75 -0.87 22.38
C PRO A 370 21.99 -0.58 23.87
N LYS A 371 21.14 -1.14 24.76
CA LYS A 371 21.49 -1.23 26.19
C LYS A 371 22.88 -1.82 26.20
N ALA A 372 23.87 -1.06 26.72
CA ALA A 372 25.19 -1.61 26.97
C ALA A 372 24.98 -2.95 27.67
N ALA A 373 25.47 -4.03 27.07
CA ALA A 373 25.47 -5.32 27.74
C ALA A 373 26.06 -5.05 29.14
N SER A 374 25.26 -5.31 30.16
CA SER A 374 25.77 -5.23 31.53
C SER A 374 26.96 -6.18 31.56
N THR A 375 28.15 -5.64 31.61
CA THR A 375 29.35 -6.41 31.89
C THR A 375 29.04 -7.23 33.12
N PRO A 376 29.26 -8.56 33.11
CA PRO A 376 29.10 -9.34 34.32
C PRO A 376 29.87 -8.62 35.39
N LYS A 377 29.25 -8.26 36.51
CA LYS A 377 29.96 -7.76 37.69
C LYS A 377 31.05 -8.76 37.97
N GLU A 378 32.32 -8.37 37.77
CA GLU A 378 33.42 -9.12 38.38
C GLU A 378 33.08 -9.24 39.86
N LEU A 379 33.03 -10.48 40.34
CA LEU A 379 32.87 -10.80 41.76
C LEU A 379 33.92 -9.96 42.52
N SER A 380 33.43 -9.15 43.43
CA SER A 380 34.31 -8.33 44.26
C SER A 380 35.28 -9.25 44.99
N ASP A 381 36.50 -8.79 45.19
CA ASP A 381 37.56 -9.57 45.86
C ASP A 381 37.18 -10.04 47.27
N LEU A 382 36.10 -9.51 47.84
CA LEU A 382 35.48 -9.96 49.09
C LEU A 382 34.71 -11.29 48.96
N GLU A 383 34.10 -11.57 47.80
CA GLU A 383 33.40 -12.86 47.55
C GLU A 383 34.36 -14.00 47.19
N LYS A 384 35.60 -13.67 46.81
CA LYS A 384 36.67 -14.68 46.58
C LYS A 384 37.31 -15.16 47.85
N LEU A 385 37.24 -14.40 48.96
CA LEU A 385 37.84 -14.74 50.26
C LEU A 385 36.93 -15.67 51.07
N ASP A 386 35.63 -15.67 50.87
CA ASP A 386 34.70 -16.58 51.61
C ASP A 386 34.70 -18.02 51.07
N LEU A 387 35.29 -18.28 49.92
CA LEU A 387 35.41 -19.63 49.35
C LEU A 387 36.68 -20.40 49.77
N ILE A 388 37.63 -19.73 50.44
CA ILE A 388 38.91 -20.33 50.84
C ILE A 388 38.92 -20.74 52.33
N GLY A 389 37.85 -20.42 53.08
CA GLY A 389 37.81 -20.63 54.56
C GLY A 389 37.03 -21.85 55.03
N LYS A 390 36.67 -22.80 54.16
CA LYS A 390 36.03 -24.06 54.55
C LYS A 390 36.68 -25.25 53.87
N ASN A 391 37.79 -25.67 54.39
CA ASN A 391 38.32 -27.03 54.36
C ASN A 391 38.92 -27.38 55.70
#